data_22bf578124e861af575cae46d4c3fafc
#
_entry.id   22bf578124e861af575cae46d4c3fafc
#
_cell.length_a   1.000
_cell.length_b   1.000
_cell.length_c   1.000
_cell.angle_alpha   90.00
_cell.angle_beta   90.00
_cell.angle_gamma   90.00
#
_symmetry.space_group_name_H-M   'P 1'
#
loop_
_entity.id
_entity.type
_entity.pdbx_description
1 polymer ?
#
loop_
_entity_poly.entity_id
_entity_poly.type
_entity_poly.pdbx_seq_one_letter_code
_entity_poly.pdbx_strand_id
1 'polypeptide(L)'
;RDAGCLKIVFGLESFNQRVMDFMKKGIKQESVRRIVDDCVDLGIAVHCYVIVGFPTEKEEEALDTMNFVVGNKKLHESYGFSCQPCLFDLEKEAPIMSDPGSYGIRRIMRPATEDLSLGFFYEVQEGMTPAQAEQLYQQVYEKISEVVCELPFNYSMADGLLYIARAKSQALQVPQPTGS
;
A
#
# COMPACT_ATOMS: atom_id res chain seq x y z
N ARG A 1 -7.44 9.04 17.87
CA ARG A 1 -6.91 8.25 18.98
C ARG A 1 -7.89 8.19 20.15
N ASP A 2 -8.43 9.33 20.55
CA ASP A 2 -9.38 9.43 21.69
C ASP A 2 -10.67 8.64 21.49
N ALA A 3 -11.12 8.53 20.23
CA ALA A 3 -12.24 7.66 19.85
C ALA A 3 -11.91 6.16 19.81
N GLY A 4 -10.70 5.75 20.22
CA GLY A 4 -10.25 4.36 20.23
C GLY A 4 -9.63 3.86 18.91
N CYS A 5 -9.34 4.74 17.95
CA CYS A 5 -8.67 4.36 16.72
C CYS A 5 -7.25 3.88 17.01
N LEU A 6 -6.91 2.65 16.61
CA LEU A 6 -5.60 2.02 16.84
C LEU A 6 -4.82 1.82 15.54
N LYS A 7 -5.49 1.68 14.42
CA LYS A 7 -4.87 1.47 13.10
C LYS A 7 -5.72 2.07 12.00
N ILE A 8 -5.06 2.63 11.00
CA ILE A 8 -5.69 3.12 9.77
C ILE A 8 -5.03 2.41 8.58
N VAL A 9 -5.86 2.03 7.61
CA VAL A 9 -5.44 1.42 6.36
C VAL A 9 -5.65 2.42 5.24
N PHE A 10 -4.61 2.67 4.46
CA PHE A 10 -4.63 3.61 3.34
C PHE A 10 -4.41 2.89 2.02
N GLY A 11 -5.27 3.14 1.04
CA GLY A 11 -4.94 2.92 -0.36
C GLY A 11 -4.06 4.06 -0.86
N LEU A 12 -2.77 4.03 -0.52
CA LEU A 12 -1.80 5.02 -1.01
C LEU A 12 -1.62 4.90 -2.53
N GLU A 13 -1.53 3.69 -3.00
CA GLU A 13 -1.34 3.21 -4.38
C GLU A 13 -0.02 3.68 -5.01
N SER A 14 0.30 4.97 -4.98
CA SER A 14 1.56 5.55 -5.44
C SER A 14 1.94 6.75 -4.57
N PHE A 15 3.23 7.04 -4.46
CA PHE A 15 3.74 8.28 -3.87
C PHE A 15 4.33 9.22 -4.94
N ASN A 16 4.05 8.98 -6.21
CA ASN A 16 4.37 9.91 -7.29
C ASN A 16 3.12 10.72 -7.65
N GLN A 17 3.22 12.07 -7.63
CA GLN A 17 2.05 12.95 -7.81
C GLN A 17 1.40 12.79 -9.18
N ARG A 18 2.21 12.61 -10.25
CA ARG A 18 1.66 12.38 -11.59
C ARG A 18 0.82 11.11 -11.64
N VAL A 19 1.34 10.03 -11.07
CA VAL A 19 0.63 8.73 -11.04
C VAL A 19 -0.64 8.84 -10.21
N MET A 20 -0.60 9.48 -9.02
CA MET A 20 -1.79 9.72 -8.20
C MET A 20 -2.86 10.57 -8.91
N ASP A 21 -2.44 11.62 -9.61
CA ASP A 21 -3.37 12.47 -10.37
C ASP A 21 -3.97 11.67 -11.55
N PHE A 22 -3.18 10.82 -12.19
CA PHE A 22 -3.63 9.95 -13.29
C PHE A 22 -4.61 8.86 -12.81
N MET A 23 -4.37 8.28 -11.64
CA MET A 23 -5.31 7.38 -10.95
C MET A 23 -6.59 8.10 -10.46
N LYS A 24 -6.66 9.42 -10.56
CA LYS A 24 -7.76 10.27 -10.07
C LYS A 24 -8.01 10.11 -8.56
N LYS A 25 -6.94 9.91 -7.78
CA LYS A 25 -7.03 9.75 -6.31
C LYS A 25 -7.46 11.03 -5.59
N GLY A 26 -7.24 12.21 -6.17
CA GLY A 26 -7.62 13.48 -5.58
C GLY A 26 -6.83 13.87 -4.32
N ILE A 27 -5.70 13.24 -4.07
CA ILE A 27 -4.82 13.48 -2.92
C ILE A 27 -3.47 14.05 -3.37
N LYS A 28 -2.81 14.75 -2.46
CA LYS A 28 -1.48 15.35 -2.68
C LYS A 28 -0.43 14.68 -1.81
N GLN A 29 0.79 14.50 -2.35
CA GLN A 29 1.93 13.92 -1.62
C GLN A 29 2.16 14.56 -0.25
N GLU A 30 2.08 15.90 -0.17
CA GLU A 30 2.24 16.65 1.07
C GLU A 30 1.19 16.27 2.12
N SER A 31 -0.06 16.06 1.67
CA SER A 31 -1.15 15.62 2.55
C SER A 31 -0.92 14.20 3.06
N VAL A 32 -0.45 13.30 2.19
CA VAL A 32 -0.10 11.92 2.58
C VAL A 32 0.97 11.92 3.65
N ARG A 33 2.07 12.66 3.41
CA ARG A 33 3.19 12.75 4.35
C ARG A 33 2.71 13.27 5.71
N ARG A 34 1.95 14.36 5.73
CA ARG A 34 1.39 14.92 6.96
C ARG A 34 0.49 13.93 7.70
N ILE A 35 -0.44 13.26 7.00
CA ILE A 35 -1.37 12.31 7.61
C ILE A 35 -0.62 11.14 8.23
N VAL A 36 0.39 10.63 7.53
CA VAL A 36 1.23 9.54 8.04
C VAL A 36 1.99 9.98 9.29
N ASP A 37 2.60 11.16 9.26
CA ASP A 37 3.33 11.73 10.40
C ASP A 37 2.40 11.95 11.60
N ASP A 38 1.20 12.49 11.39
CA ASP A 38 0.19 12.70 12.44
C ASP A 38 -0.25 11.36 13.06
N CYS A 39 -0.43 10.31 12.24
CA CYS A 39 -0.77 8.97 12.75
C CYS A 39 0.34 8.42 13.65
N VAL A 40 1.60 8.56 13.24
CA VAL A 40 2.75 8.12 14.03
C VAL A 40 2.82 8.86 15.36
N ASP A 41 2.68 10.19 15.34
CA ASP A 41 2.74 11.04 16.54
C ASP A 41 1.60 10.71 17.53
N LEU A 42 0.44 10.33 17.01
CA LEU A 42 -0.70 9.89 17.82
C LEU A 42 -0.61 8.42 18.26
N GLY A 43 0.40 7.68 17.85
CA GLY A 43 0.54 6.26 18.11
C GLY A 43 -0.56 5.42 17.46
N ILE A 44 -1.02 5.84 16.27
CA ILE A 44 -1.95 5.10 15.42
C ILE A 44 -1.12 4.32 14.41
N ALA A 45 -1.29 3.00 14.37
CA ALA A 45 -0.64 2.15 13.39
C ALA A 45 -1.10 2.47 11.96
N VAL A 46 -0.20 2.39 11.00
CA VAL A 46 -0.49 2.69 9.58
C VAL A 46 -0.23 1.45 8.73
N HIS A 47 -1.17 1.12 7.86
CA HIS A 47 -0.99 0.16 6.79
C HIS A 47 -1.23 0.83 5.45
N CYS A 48 -0.28 0.68 4.53
CA CYS A 48 -0.38 1.23 3.17
C CYS A 48 -0.44 0.10 2.14
N TYR A 49 -1.40 0.19 1.22
CA TYR A 49 -1.34 -0.53 -0.05
C TYR A 49 -0.67 0.36 -1.09
N VAL A 50 0.25 -0.21 -1.86
CA VAL A 50 0.90 0.45 -2.99
C VAL A 50 0.84 -0.44 -4.21
N ILE A 51 0.70 0.18 -5.39
CA ILE A 51 0.60 -0.53 -6.67
C ILE A 51 1.87 -0.23 -7.47
N VAL A 52 2.43 -1.26 -8.08
CA VAL A 52 3.54 -1.18 -9.03
C VAL A 52 3.02 -1.55 -10.41
N GLY A 53 3.35 -0.76 -11.41
CA GLY A 53 3.00 -1.04 -12.81
C GLY A 53 1.61 -0.55 -13.22
N PHE A 54 1.07 0.48 -12.54
CA PHE A 54 -0.12 1.14 -13.07
C PHE A 54 0.13 1.62 -14.51
N PRO A 55 -0.83 1.50 -15.44
CA PRO A 55 -0.64 1.93 -16.82
C PRO A 55 -0.04 3.34 -16.91
N THR A 56 0.96 3.53 -17.75
CA THR A 56 1.81 4.73 -17.91
C THR A 56 2.83 5.00 -16.81
N GLU A 57 2.82 4.29 -15.70
CA GLU A 57 3.83 4.45 -14.65
C GLU A 57 5.21 4.07 -15.20
N LYS A 58 6.20 4.90 -14.93
CA LYS A 58 7.61 4.66 -15.26
C LYS A 58 8.33 4.05 -14.07
N GLU A 59 9.47 3.41 -14.33
CA GLU A 59 10.30 2.80 -13.29
C GLU A 59 10.69 3.79 -12.20
N GLU A 60 11.15 4.99 -12.58
CA GLU A 60 11.52 6.03 -11.62
C GLU A 60 10.35 6.46 -10.72
N GLU A 61 9.11 6.44 -11.23
CA GLU A 61 7.90 6.82 -10.48
C GLU A 61 7.48 5.74 -9.49
N ALA A 62 7.62 4.47 -9.84
CA ALA A 62 7.42 3.37 -8.92
C ALA A 62 8.49 3.37 -7.81
N LEU A 63 9.74 3.71 -8.16
CA LEU A 63 10.83 3.87 -7.20
C LEU A 63 10.61 5.04 -6.24
N ASP A 64 9.94 6.13 -6.64
CA ASP A 64 9.53 7.21 -5.71
C ASP A 64 8.66 6.67 -4.58
N THR A 65 7.72 5.76 -4.92
CA THR A 65 6.84 5.11 -3.94
C THR A 65 7.63 4.22 -2.98
N MET A 66 8.53 3.39 -3.52
CA MET A 66 9.42 2.57 -2.70
C MET A 66 10.29 3.43 -1.78
N ASN A 67 10.91 4.48 -2.30
CA ASN A 67 11.77 5.37 -1.53
C ASN A 67 11.00 6.11 -0.43
N PHE A 68 9.74 6.46 -0.64
CA PHE A 68 8.88 7.02 0.41
C PHE A 68 8.71 6.04 1.57
N VAL A 69 8.45 4.77 1.27
CA VAL A 69 8.25 3.73 2.28
C VAL A 69 9.56 3.40 2.99
N VAL A 70 10.62 3.09 2.22
CA VAL A 70 11.92 2.64 2.75
C VAL A 70 12.69 3.78 3.42
N GLY A 71 12.63 4.99 2.88
CA GLY A 71 13.36 6.16 3.39
C GLY A 71 12.71 6.88 4.56
N ASN A 72 11.48 6.55 4.92
CA ASN A 72 10.76 7.25 5.98
C ASN A 72 11.05 6.64 7.36
N LYS A 73 12.14 7.09 8.00
CA LYS A 73 12.58 6.63 9.32
C LYS A 73 11.49 6.75 10.39
N LYS A 74 10.69 7.82 10.36
CA LYS A 74 9.61 8.04 11.32
C LYS A 74 8.54 6.93 11.24
N LEU A 75 8.26 6.43 10.04
CA LEU A 75 7.38 5.28 9.86
C LEU A 75 7.97 4.00 10.44
N HIS A 76 9.27 3.76 10.23
CA HIS A 76 9.93 2.54 10.71
C HIS A 76 10.08 2.51 12.23
N GLU A 77 10.25 3.67 12.84
CA GLU A 77 10.32 3.81 14.29
C GLU A 77 8.93 3.69 14.94
N SER A 78 7.85 3.81 14.15
CA SER A 78 6.50 3.69 14.65
C SER A 78 6.11 2.23 14.88
N TYR A 79 5.46 1.98 16.01
CA TYR A 79 4.89 0.68 16.28
C TYR A 79 3.70 0.42 15.34
N GLY A 80 3.80 -0.65 14.53
CA GLY A 80 2.69 -1.14 13.71
C GLY A 80 2.59 -0.56 12.31
N PHE A 81 3.68 0.01 11.76
CA PHE A 81 3.72 0.29 10.33
C PHE A 81 3.82 -0.99 9.52
N SER A 82 3.02 -1.08 8.47
CA SER A 82 3.09 -2.15 7.48
C SER A 82 2.75 -1.61 6.10
N CYS A 83 3.35 -2.19 5.06
CA CYS A 83 3.10 -1.83 3.68
C CYS A 83 2.98 -3.10 2.85
N GLN A 84 2.00 -3.14 1.97
CA GLN A 84 1.82 -4.26 1.05
C GLN A 84 1.89 -3.75 -0.38
N PRO A 85 2.99 -3.99 -1.09
CA PRO A 85 3.05 -3.77 -2.52
C PRO A 85 2.20 -4.81 -3.24
N CYS A 86 1.52 -4.36 -4.30
CA CYS A 86 0.72 -5.17 -5.21
C CYS A 86 1.14 -4.87 -6.64
N LEU A 87 1.22 -5.87 -7.48
CA LEU A 87 1.35 -5.67 -8.92
C LEU A 87 -0.02 -5.23 -9.47
N PHE A 88 -0.02 -4.25 -10.38
CA PHE A 88 -1.27 -3.85 -11.04
C PHE A 88 -1.84 -5.01 -11.86
N ASP A 89 -3.10 -5.32 -11.64
CA ASP A 89 -3.87 -6.28 -12.42
C ASP A 89 -5.10 -5.60 -13.03
N LEU A 90 -5.37 -5.89 -14.30
CA LEU A 90 -6.50 -5.34 -15.05
C LEU A 90 -7.71 -6.25 -14.90
N GLU A 91 -8.56 -5.96 -13.93
CA GLU A 91 -9.74 -6.77 -13.65
C GLU A 91 -10.93 -6.40 -14.57
N LYS A 92 -11.81 -7.39 -14.78
CA LYS A 92 -12.95 -7.31 -15.70
C LYS A 92 -13.90 -6.14 -15.41
N GLU A 93 -14.14 -5.84 -14.14
CA GLU A 93 -15.10 -4.82 -13.71
C GLU A 93 -14.44 -3.53 -13.23
N ALA A 94 -13.12 -3.40 -13.43
CA ALA A 94 -12.42 -2.20 -13.05
C ALA A 94 -12.91 -0.98 -13.86
N PRO A 95 -13.05 0.22 -13.24
CA PRO A 95 -13.50 1.42 -13.93
C PRO A 95 -12.68 1.78 -15.17
N ILE A 96 -11.40 1.43 -15.19
CA ILE A 96 -10.47 1.58 -16.32
C ILE A 96 -10.95 0.85 -17.58
N MET A 97 -11.75 -0.21 -17.43
CA MET A 97 -12.30 -0.97 -18.55
C MET A 97 -13.35 -0.19 -19.36
N SER A 98 -13.94 0.86 -18.80
CA SER A 98 -14.91 1.69 -19.52
C SER A 98 -14.26 2.60 -20.57
N ASP A 99 -13.00 2.99 -20.35
CA ASP A 99 -12.20 3.82 -21.26
C ASP A 99 -10.71 3.54 -21.09
N PRO A 100 -10.23 2.35 -21.54
CA PRO A 100 -8.83 1.95 -21.33
C PRO A 100 -7.83 2.89 -22.00
N GLY A 101 -8.22 3.49 -23.13
CA GLY A 101 -7.36 4.41 -23.86
C GLY A 101 -6.99 5.65 -23.06
N SER A 102 -7.92 6.20 -22.26
CA SER A 102 -7.64 7.35 -21.39
C SER A 102 -6.68 7.03 -20.24
N TYR A 103 -6.47 5.74 -19.96
CA TYR A 103 -5.50 5.24 -19.00
C TYR A 103 -4.21 4.71 -19.66
N GLY A 104 -3.98 5.01 -20.94
CA GLY A 104 -2.77 4.60 -21.64
C GLY A 104 -2.70 3.11 -21.99
N ILE A 105 -3.82 2.39 -21.95
CA ILE A 105 -3.91 1.01 -22.42
C ILE A 105 -4.18 1.02 -23.91
N ARG A 106 -3.24 0.45 -24.69
CA ARG A 106 -3.37 0.35 -26.14
C ARG A 106 -4.21 -0.80 -26.61
N ARG A 107 -4.12 -1.94 -25.92
CA ARG A 107 -4.76 -3.19 -26.30
C ARG A 107 -5.06 -4.04 -25.07
N ILE A 108 -6.23 -4.68 -25.07
CA ILE A 108 -6.61 -5.67 -24.07
C ILE A 108 -6.72 -7.03 -24.78
N MET A 109 -6.15 -8.05 -24.15
CA MET A 109 -6.16 -9.42 -24.65
C MET A 109 -6.83 -10.31 -23.61
N ARG A 110 -7.79 -11.12 -24.06
CA ARG A 110 -8.47 -12.07 -23.19
C ARG A 110 -7.62 -13.32 -23.01
N PRO A 111 -7.57 -13.90 -21.80
CA PRO A 111 -7.00 -15.23 -21.63
C PRO A 111 -7.73 -16.27 -22.50
N ALA A 112 -7.02 -17.32 -22.91
CA ALA A 112 -7.59 -18.39 -23.74
C ALA A 112 -8.70 -19.17 -23.01
N THR A 113 -8.73 -19.14 -21.66
CA THR A 113 -9.75 -19.75 -20.81
C THR A 113 -10.60 -18.65 -20.17
N GLU A 114 -11.60 -18.17 -20.93
CA GLU A 114 -12.38 -16.97 -20.54
C GLU A 114 -13.24 -17.13 -19.30
N ASP A 115 -13.70 -18.34 -18.99
CA ASP A 115 -14.77 -18.55 -18.01
C ASP A 115 -14.34 -18.38 -16.55
N LEU A 116 -13.04 -18.43 -16.25
CA LEU A 116 -12.52 -18.37 -14.87
C LEU A 116 -11.49 -17.25 -14.64
N SER A 117 -11.10 -16.49 -15.67
CA SER A 117 -10.14 -15.40 -15.52
C SER A 117 -10.84 -14.12 -15.10
N LEU A 118 -10.41 -13.55 -13.96
CA LEU A 118 -10.83 -12.23 -13.49
C LEU A 118 -9.99 -11.11 -14.11
N GLY A 119 -8.75 -11.40 -14.51
CA GLY A 119 -7.79 -10.45 -15.06
C GLY A 119 -7.62 -10.59 -16.57
N PHE A 120 -7.15 -9.52 -17.19
CA PHE A 120 -6.84 -9.43 -18.61
C PHE A 120 -5.37 -9.09 -18.84
N PHE A 121 -4.80 -9.67 -19.90
CA PHE A 121 -3.52 -9.18 -20.42
C PHE A 121 -3.75 -7.86 -21.16
N TYR A 122 -2.78 -6.96 -21.08
CA TYR A 122 -2.86 -5.66 -21.73
C TYR A 122 -1.50 -5.18 -22.23
N GLU A 123 -1.52 -4.25 -23.18
CA GLU A 123 -0.37 -3.53 -23.68
C GLU A 123 -0.56 -2.04 -23.36
N VAL A 124 0.50 -1.39 -22.91
CA VAL A 124 0.49 0.05 -22.62
C VAL A 124 1.01 0.87 -23.79
N GLN A 125 0.60 2.12 -23.87
CA GLN A 125 1.10 3.08 -24.88
C GLN A 125 2.48 3.61 -24.47
N GLU A 126 2.69 3.84 -23.19
CA GLU A 126 3.92 4.36 -22.56
C GLU A 126 4.07 3.82 -21.15
N GLY A 127 5.24 4.06 -20.54
CA GLY A 127 5.56 3.55 -19.22
C GLY A 127 6.08 2.11 -19.25
N MET A 128 6.09 1.47 -18.10
CA MET A 128 6.52 0.07 -17.98
C MET A 128 5.50 -0.88 -18.63
N THR A 129 6.02 -1.84 -19.39
CA THR A 129 5.22 -3.00 -19.80
C THR A 129 4.88 -3.85 -18.58
N PRO A 130 3.82 -4.68 -18.61
CA PRO A 130 3.48 -5.59 -17.51
C PRO A 130 4.67 -6.48 -17.07
N ALA A 131 5.49 -6.95 -18.01
CA ALA A 131 6.66 -7.77 -17.70
C ALA A 131 7.77 -6.98 -16.99
N GLN A 132 7.99 -5.71 -17.36
CA GLN A 132 8.91 -4.82 -16.65
C GLN A 132 8.40 -4.49 -15.26
N ALA A 133 7.10 -4.22 -15.14
CA ALA A 133 6.46 -3.96 -13.86
C ALA A 133 6.57 -5.17 -12.90
N GLU A 134 6.41 -6.39 -13.41
CA GLU A 134 6.57 -7.61 -12.62
C GLU A 134 8.01 -7.78 -12.11
N GLN A 135 9.01 -7.51 -12.95
CA GLN A 135 10.43 -7.55 -12.55
C GLN A 135 10.73 -6.52 -11.47
N LEU A 136 10.25 -5.28 -11.64
CA LEU A 136 10.43 -4.22 -10.66
C LEU A 136 9.66 -4.52 -9.36
N TYR A 137 8.47 -5.08 -9.46
CA TYR A 137 7.66 -5.46 -8.30
C TYR A 137 8.42 -6.39 -7.35
N GLN A 138 9.15 -7.38 -7.87
CA GLN A 138 9.94 -8.28 -7.02
C GLN A 138 11.01 -7.50 -6.23
N GLN A 139 11.70 -6.55 -6.86
CA GLN A 139 12.69 -5.71 -6.19
C GLN A 139 12.06 -4.79 -5.14
N VAL A 140 10.91 -4.18 -5.48
CA VAL A 140 10.15 -3.33 -4.56
C VAL A 140 9.67 -4.12 -3.35
N TYR A 141 9.13 -5.32 -3.58
CA TYR A 141 8.67 -6.22 -2.53
C TYR A 141 9.81 -6.59 -1.56
N GLU A 142 10.94 -7.02 -2.09
CA GLU A 142 12.12 -7.36 -1.29
C GLU A 142 12.58 -6.16 -0.43
N LYS A 143 12.73 -4.98 -1.03
CA LYS A 143 13.18 -3.78 -0.34
C LYS A 143 12.21 -3.30 0.74
N ILE A 144 10.92 -3.35 0.48
CA ILE A 144 9.91 -3.02 1.48
C ILE A 144 9.92 -4.04 2.62
N SER A 145 10.04 -5.33 2.29
CA SER A 145 10.08 -6.41 3.29
C SER A 145 11.30 -6.33 4.23
N GLU A 146 12.42 -5.75 3.78
CA GLU A 146 13.60 -5.52 4.62
C GLU A 146 13.33 -4.52 5.78
N VAL A 147 12.40 -3.58 5.59
CA VAL A 147 12.17 -2.47 6.53
C VAL A 147 10.81 -2.52 7.22
N VAL A 148 9.88 -3.27 6.67
CA VAL A 148 8.53 -3.43 7.21
C VAL A 148 8.45 -4.76 7.93
N CYS A 149 8.01 -4.73 9.19
CA CYS A 149 7.74 -5.97 9.92
C CYS A 149 6.58 -6.70 9.24
N GLU A 150 6.87 -7.76 8.49
CA GLU A 150 5.84 -8.66 7.99
C GLU A 150 5.16 -9.32 9.19
N LEU A 151 3.93 -8.89 9.46
CA LEU A 151 3.05 -9.75 10.24
C LEU A 151 2.82 -11.01 9.41
N PRO A 152 3.09 -12.22 9.96
CA PRO A 152 2.87 -13.45 9.20
C PRO A 152 1.47 -13.43 8.58
N PHE A 153 1.37 -13.78 7.32
CA PHE A 153 0.15 -13.80 6.52
C PHE A 153 -1.05 -14.55 7.16
N ASN A 154 -0.77 -15.34 8.21
CA ASN A 154 -1.75 -16.16 8.92
C ASN A 154 -2.49 -15.45 10.07
N TYR A 155 -2.11 -14.20 10.38
CA TYR A 155 -2.87 -13.40 11.34
C TYR A 155 -3.73 -12.42 10.57
N SER A 156 -5.04 -12.54 10.70
CA SER A 156 -5.92 -11.50 10.18
C SER A 156 -5.52 -10.18 10.86
N MET A 157 -5.66 -9.07 10.16
CA MET A 157 -5.39 -7.75 10.70
C MET A 157 -6.21 -7.49 11.99
N ALA A 158 -7.40 -8.11 12.09
CA ALA A 158 -8.26 -8.09 13.26
C ALA A 158 -7.60 -8.80 14.46
N ASP A 159 -6.95 -9.94 14.27
CA ASP A 159 -6.31 -10.69 15.35
C ASP A 159 -5.11 -9.94 15.92
N GLY A 160 -4.30 -9.31 15.06
CA GLY A 160 -3.20 -8.44 15.48
C GLY A 160 -3.69 -7.24 16.31
N LEU A 161 -4.77 -6.60 15.88
CA LEU A 161 -5.38 -5.47 16.61
C LEU A 161 -5.98 -5.91 17.95
N LEU A 162 -6.65 -7.05 18.00
CA LEU A 162 -7.19 -7.62 19.24
C LEU A 162 -6.06 -7.98 20.21
N TYR A 163 -4.96 -8.54 19.73
CA TYR A 163 -3.77 -8.83 20.54
C TYR A 163 -3.18 -7.55 21.14
N ILE A 164 -2.99 -6.51 20.34
CA ILE A 164 -2.46 -5.21 20.79
C ILE A 164 -3.42 -4.55 21.80
N ALA A 165 -4.71 -4.55 21.53
CA ALA A 165 -5.72 -3.99 22.45
C ALA A 165 -5.73 -4.71 23.78
N ARG A 166 -5.62 -6.04 23.76
CA ARG A 166 -5.55 -6.87 24.97
C ARG A 166 -4.26 -6.65 25.76
N ALA A 167 -3.11 -6.61 25.10
CA ALA A 167 -1.83 -6.34 25.75
C ALA A 167 -1.81 -4.96 26.42
N LYS A 168 -2.36 -3.92 25.76
CA LYS A 168 -2.50 -2.59 26.38
C LYS A 168 -3.45 -2.56 27.55
N SER A 169 -4.58 -3.26 27.48
CA SER A 169 -5.53 -3.31 28.60
C SER A 169 -4.94 -4.06 29.82
N GLN A 170 -4.13 -5.07 29.60
CA GLN A 170 -3.41 -5.78 30.67
C GLN A 170 -2.29 -4.92 31.29
N ALA A 171 -1.56 -4.14 30.47
CA ALA A 171 -0.54 -3.21 30.96
C ALA A 171 -1.14 -2.07 31.82
N LEU A 172 -2.38 -1.69 31.55
CA LEU A 172 -3.12 -0.69 32.35
C LEU A 172 -3.68 -1.26 33.67
N GLN A 173 -3.73 -2.60 33.80
CA GLN A 173 -4.23 -3.28 35.00
C GLN A 173 -3.14 -3.75 35.97
N VAL A 174 -1.86 -3.52 35.64
CA VAL A 174 -0.76 -3.81 36.57
C VAL A 174 -0.83 -2.79 37.73
N PRO A 175 -1.11 -3.21 38.99
CA PRO A 175 -1.09 -2.30 40.11
C PRO A 175 0.28 -1.67 40.23
N GLN A 176 0.34 -0.36 40.36
CA GLN A 176 1.56 0.33 40.74
C GLN A 176 2.06 -0.26 42.08
N PRO A 177 3.37 -0.61 42.21
CA PRO A 177 3.89 -1.04 43.48
C PRO A 177 3.62 0.05 44.51
N THR A 178 2.85 -0.27 45.52
CA THR A 178 2.64 0.60 46.68
C THR A 178 4.00 0.80 47.32
N GLY A 179 4.57 1.98 47.15
CA GLY A 179 5.81 2.40 47.80
C GLY A 179 5.62 2.28 49.31
N SER A 180 6.45 1.48 49.92
CA SER A 180 6.73 1.49 51.35
C SER A 180 7.89 2.42 51.66
#